data_68476fe28afcc490a0eab0b3106a587d
#
_entry.id   68476fe28afcc490a0eab0b3106a587d
#
_cell.length_a   1.000
_cell.length_b   1.000
_cell.length_c   1.000
_cell.angle_alpha   90.00
_cell.angle_beta   90.00
_cell.angle_gamma   90.00
#
_symmetry.space_group_name_H-M   'P 1'
#
loop_
_entity.id
_entity.type
_entity.pdbx_description
1 polymer ?
#
loop_
_entity_poly.entity_id
_entity_poly.type
_entity_poly.pdbx_seq_one_letter_code
_entity_poly.pdbx_strand_id
1 'polypeptide(L)'
;MTVTTDPTTLPADEHAVRQDIDKLHAEALDLARRTKELALVLDHGDYSAAGGRVRTAVAHIWRAAEDLHSAFHTAPPRCAGPDASMSRLCGRRMRYLAARVARRAE
;
A
#
# COMPACT_ATOMS: atom_id res chain seq x y z
N MET A 1 18.27 -20.27 -18.00
CA MET A 1 18.18 -19.82 -17.82
C MET A 1 17.63 -19.16 -17.25
N THR A 2 17.50 -19.05 -16.76
CA THR A 2 17.13 -18.54 -16.07
C THR A 2 16.77 -17.36 -16.26
N VAL A 3 16.95 -17.12 -16.67
CA VAL A 3 16.68 -16.13 -16.89
C VAL A 3 15.68 -15.50 -16.60
N THR A 4 15.08 -16.08 -16.42
CA THR A 4 13.99 -15.69 -16.11
C THR A 4 13.95 -14.74 -15.16
N THR A 5 14.73 -14.71 -14.47
CA THR A 5 14.72 -13.78 -13.50
C THR A 5 15.03 -12.43 -13.98
N ASP A 6 15.11 -12.22 -15.18
CA ASP A 6 15.33 -10.92 -15.71
C ASP A 6 14.21 -10.01 -15.23
N PRO A 7 14.49 -9.04 -14.41
CA PRO A 7 13.43 -8.17 -13.90
C PRO A 7 12.75 -7.36 -14.99
N THR A 8 13.38 -7.21 -16.12
CA THR A 8 12.74 -6.45 -17.16
C THR A 8 11.60 -7.18 -17.78
N THR A 9 11.50 -8.49 -17.58
CA THR A 9 10.38 -9.22 -18.11
C THR A 9 9.20 -9.25 -17.16
N LEU A 10 9.44 -8.99 -15.89
CA LEU A 10 8.38 -9.04 -14.93
C LEU A 10 7.30 -8.02 -15.19
N PRO A 11 7.65 -6.80 -15.50
CA PRO A 11 6.62 -5.79 -15.69
C PRO A 11 5.71 -6.09 -16.83
N ALA A 12 6.11 -7.01 -17.66
CA ALA A 12 5.24 -7.33 -18.77
C ALA A 12 3.90 -7.82 -18.27
N ASP A 13 3.85 -8.33 -17.07
CA ASP A 13 2.60 -8.79 -16.54
C ASP A 13 2.05 -7.78 -15.57
N GLU A 14 1.46 -6.75 -16.10
CA GLU A 14 0.87 -5.70 -15.29
C GLU A 14 -0.27 -6.23 -14.45
N HIS A 15 -0.97 -7.22 -14.97
CA HIS A 15 -2.09 -7.78 -14.25
C HIS A 15 -1.60 -8.46 -12.97
N ALA A 16 -0.50 -9.19 -13.05
CA ALA A 16 0.05 -9.86 -11.88
C ALA A 16 0.52 -8.84 -10.85
N VAL A 17 1.13 -7.75 -11.29
CA VAL A 17 1.57 -6.72 -10.38
C VAL A 17 0.39 -6.12 -9.64
N ARG A 18 -0.68 -5.83 -10.36
CA ARG A 18 -1.85 -5.25 -9.72
C ARG A 18 -2.51 -6.23 -8.77
N GLN A 19 -2.49 -7.51 -9.11
CA GLN A 19 -3.03 -8.51 -8.21
C GLN A 19 -2.21 -8.62 -6.95
N ASP A 20 -0.89 -8.50 -7.07
CA ASP A 20 -0.03 -8.53 -5.89
C ASP A 20 -0.33 -7.36 -4.97
N ILE A 21 -0.53 -6.18 -5.53
CA ILE A 21 -0.85 -5.01 -4.73
C ILE A 21 -2.19 -5.22 -4.03
N ASP A 22 -3.17 -5.72 -4.75
CA ASP A 22 -4.49 -5.95 -4.19
C ASP A 22 -4.44 -6.97 -3.07
N LYS A 23 -3.64 -8.01 -3.24
CA LYS A 23 -3.48 -9.02 -2.23
C LYS A 23 -2.86 -8.45 -0.96
N LEU A 24 -1.83 -7.64 -1.11
CA LEU A 24 -1.21 -7.00 0.05
C LEU A 24 -2.16 -6.03 0.73
N HIS A 25 -2.98 -5.35 -0.05
CA HIS A 25 -3.99 -4.46 0.51
C HIS A 25 -4.96 -5.26 1.39
N ALA A 26 -5.44 -6.40 0.89
CA ALA A 26 -6.35 -7.23 1.64
C ALA A 26 -5.68 -7.74 2.92
N GLU A 27 -4.42 -8.11 2.84
CA GLU A 27 -3.69 -8.57 4.00
C GLU A 27 -3.51 -7.47 5.03
N ALA A 28 -3.28 -6.24 4.57
CA ALA A 28 -3.16 -5.11 5.47
C ALA A 28 -4.47 -4.84 6.20
N LEU A 29 -5.59 -4.93 5.48
CA LEU A 29 -6.89 -4.74 6.13
C LEU A 29 -7.16 -5.83 7.16
N ASP A 30 -6.80 -7.05 6.86
CA ASP A 30 -6.97 -8.14 7.81
C ASP A 30 -6.09 -7.95 9.02
N LEU A 31 -4.86 -7.51 8.80
CA LEU A 31 -3.95 -7.24 9.90
C LEU A 31 -4.49 -6.12 10.79
N ALA A 32 -5.04 -5.07 10.18
CA ALA A 32 -5.62 -3.98 10.94
C ALA A 32 -6.75 -4.48 11.82
N ARG A 33 -7.61 -5.34 11.30
CA ARG A 33 -8.72 -5.89 12.05
C ARG A 33 -8.22 -6.70 13.25
N ARG A 34 -7.26 -7.58 13.01
CA ARG A 34 -6.73 -8.43 14.06
C ARG A 34 -6.00 -7.62 15.12
N THR A 35 -5.30 -6.58 14.69
CA THR A 35 -4.58 -5.72 15.62
C THR A 35 -5.56 -4.91 16.45
N LYS A 36 -6.66 -4.48 15.86
CA LYS A 36 -7.70 -3.77 16.61
C LYS A 36 -8.31 -4.68 17.67
N GLU A 37 -8.55 -5.93 17.32
CA GLU A 37 -9.07 -6.87 18.29
C GLU A 37 -8.13 -7.05 19.48
N LEU A 38 -6.83 -7.09 19.20
CA LEU A 38 -5.85 -7.19 20.26
C LEU A 38 -5.89 -5.96 21.15
N ALA A 39 -6.06 -4.77 20.55
CA ALA A 39 -6.13 -3.56 21.36
C ALA A 39 -7.31 -3.61 22.33
N LEU A 40 -8.44 -4.15 21.87
CA LEU A 40 -9.61 -4.28 22.73
C LEU A 40 -9.34 -5.23 23.90
N VAL A 41 -8.67 -6.33 23.61
CA VAL A 41 -8.33 -7.30 24.66
C VAL A 41 -7.41 -6.64 25.68
N LEU A 42 -6.43 -5.89 25.22
CA LEU A 42 -5.50 -5.23 26.13
C LEU A 42 -6.19 -4.18 26.99
N ASP A 43 -7.12 -3.45 26.40
CA ASP A 43 -7.85 -2.44 27.15
C ASP A 43 -8.70 -3.06 28.25
N HIS A 44 -9.30 -4.20 27.97
CA HIS A 44 -10.14 -4.88 28.97
C HIS A 44 -9.34 -5.59 30.02
N GLY A 45 -8.05 -5.82 29.79
CA GLY A 45 -7.22 -6.59 30.67
C GLY A 45 -6.23 -5.76 31.50
N ASP A 46 -6.50 -4.48 31.69
CA ASP A 46 -5.62 -3.62 32.46
C ASP A 46 -4.26 -3.35 31.82
N TYR A 47 -4.20 -3.49 30.53
CA TYR A 47 -2.98 -3.18 29.81
C TYR A 47 -3.21 -1.96 28.91
N SER A 48 -3.78 -0.91 29.49
CA SER A 48 -4.21 0.23 28.69
C SER A 48 -3.06 0.94 27.98
N ALA A 49 -1.87 0.98 28.59
CA ALA A 49 -0.74 1.61 27.93
C ALA A 49 -0.34 0.81 26.69
N ALA A 50 -0.31 -0.50 26.79
CA ALA A 50 -0.01 -1.34 25.65
C ALA A 50 -1.13 -1.24 24.63
N GLY A 51 -2.39 -1.20 25.10
CA GLY A 51 -3.53 -1.03 24.20
C GLY A 51 -3.43 0.25 23.39
N GLY A 52 -2.99 1.34 24.04
CA GLY A 52 -2.79 2.60 23.33
C GLY A 52 -1.75 2.51 22.24
N ARG A 53 -0.67 1.81 22.50
CA ARG A 53 0.37 1.61 21.50
C ARG A 53 -0.14 0.76 20.34
N VAL A 54 -0.94 -0.24 20.65
CA VAL A 54 -1.50 -1.10 19.62
C VAL A 54 -2.49 -0.32 18.77
N ARG A 55 -3.29 0.57 19.37
CA ARG A 55 -4.20 1.40 18.59
C ARG A 55 -3.44 2.33 17.66
N THR A 56 -2.29 2.83 18.09
CA THR A 56 -1.45 3.62 17.21
C THR A 56 -0.96 2.78 16.04
N ALA A 57 -0.60 1.53 16.32
CA ALA A 57 -0.19 0.63 15.23
C ALA A 57 -1.32 0.40 14.25
N VAL A 58 -2.56 0.28 14.74
CA VAL A 58 -3.71 0.11 13.85
C VAL A 58 -3.81 1.29 12.89
N ALA A 59 -3.62 2.51 13.40
CA ALA A 59 -3.68 3.69 12.56
C ALA A 59 -2.62 3.64 11.45
N HIS A 60 -1.41 3.20 11.78
CA HIS A 60 -0.36 3.07 10.79
C HIS A 60 -0.67 2.00 9.75
N ILE A 61 -1.27 0.91 10.18
CA ILE A 61 -1.63 -0.16 9.27
C ILE A 61 -2.72 0.33 8.30
N TRP A 62 -3.71 1.06 8.82
CA TRP A 62 -4.74 1.64 7.96
C TRP A 62 -4.13 2.58 6.93
N ARG A 63 -3.16 3.37 7.36
CA ARG A 63 -2.47 4.26 6.46
C ARG A 63 -1.76 3.48 5.37
N ALA A 64 -1.08 2.41 5.75
CA ALA A 64 -0.41 1.57 4.78
C ALA A 64 -1.40 0.95 3.81
N ALA A 65 -2.57 0.54 4.30
CA ALA A 65 -3.59 -0.02 3.42
C ALA A 65 -4.07 1.02 2.41
N GLU A 66 -4.24 2.26 2.86
CA GLU A 66 -4.63 3.34 1.95
C GLU A 66 -3.58 3.57 0.88
N ASP A 67 -2.31 3.51 1.26
CA ASP A 67 -1.23 3.71 0.31
C ASP A 67 -1.21 2.57 -0.71
N LEU A 68 -1.46 1.35 -0.26
CA LEU A 68 -1.54 0.22 -1.18
C LEU A 68 -2.72 0.36 -2.14
N HIS A 69 -3.84 0.84 -1.63
CA HIS A 69 -5.00 1.08 -2.48
C HIS A 69 -4.68 2.13 -3.54
N SER A 70 -4.01 3.19 -3.14
CA SER A 70 -3.58 4.20 -4.10
C SER A 70 -2.62 3.62 -5.13
N ALA A 71 -1.70 2.80 -4.69
CA ALA A 71 -0.76 2.16 -5.60
C ALA A 71 -1.49 1.30 -6.62
N PHE A 72 -2.52 0.59 -6.19
CA PHE A 72 -3.30 -0.23 -7.10
C PHE A 72 -3.90 0.61 -8.22
N HIS A 73 -4.41 1.78 -7.88
CA HIS A 73 -5.07 2.63 -8.85
C HIS A 73 -4.12 3.41 -9.73
N THR A 74 -2.90 3.62 -9.28
CA THR A 74 -1.95 4.38 -10.06
C THR A 74 -0.92 3.51 -10.77
N ALA A 75 -0.87 2.25 -10.37
CA ALA A 75 0.09 1.37 -10.96
C ALA A 75 -0.26 1.16 -12.38
N PRO A 76 0.50 1.19 -13.13
CA PRO A 76 0.47 1.14 -14.31
C PRO A 76 0.18 1.10 -15.32
N PRO A 77 0.20 1.23 -15.66
CA PRO A 77 0.14 0.98 -16.53
C PRO A 77 0.01 1.10 -17.58
N ARG A 78 -0.45 1.22 -17.80
CA ARG A 78 -0.93 1.35 -18.78
C ARG A 78 -0.67 2.57 -19.29
N CYS A 79 -0.18 3.46 -18.78
CA CYS A 79 0.23 4.71 -19.32
C CYS A 79 1.12 4.52 -20.52
N ALA A 80 1.45 3.30 -20.78
CA ALA A 80 2.30 3.05 -21.90
C ALA A 80 1.58 3.10 -23.23
N GLY A 81 0.36 3.41 -23.25
CA GLY A 81 -0.36 3.39 -24.49
C GLY A 81 0.10 4.50 -25.42
N PRO A 82 -0.64 4.70 -26.46
CA PRO A 82 -0.33 5.72 -27.44
C PRO A 82 -0.40 7.11 -26.87
N ASP A 83 -0.86 7.26 -25.68
CA ASP A 83 -1.05 8.57 -25.12
C ASP A 83 0.08 8.92 -24.18
N ALA A 84 1.12 9.52 -24.72
CA ALA A 84 2.27 9.91 -23.91
C ALA A 84 1.93 11.00 -22.92
N SER A 85 0.96 11.83 -23.21
CA SER A 85 0.60 12.85 -22.24
C SER A 85 -0.06 12.26 -21.03
N MET A 86 -0.80 11.19 -21.21
CA MET A 86 -1.38 10.51 -20.07
C MET A 86 -0.30 9.89 -19.21
N SER A 87 0.72 9.35 -19.83
CA SER A 87 1.83 8.79 -19.11
C SER A 87 2.50 9.85 -18.24
N ARG A 88 2.70 11.03 -18.78
CA ARG A 88 3.30 12.11 -18.01
C ARG A 88 2.42 12.54 -16.85
N LEU A 89 1.12 12.58 -17.07
CA LEU A 89 0.20 12.92 -16.00
C LEU A 89 0.23 11.92 -14.88
N CYS A 90 0.30 10.64 -15.21
CA CYS A 90 0.41 9.60 -14.21
C CYS A 90 1.65 9.80 -13.36
N GLY A 91 2.77 10.09 -13.99
CA GLY A 91 4.01 10.30 -13.25
C GLY A 91 3.95 11.48 -12.32
N ARG A 92 3.36 12.59 -12.80
CA ARG A 92 3.23 13.76 -11.95
C ARG A 92 2.37 13.49 -10.73
N ARG A 93 1.27 12.80 -10.95
CA ARG A 93 0.37 12.52 -9.85
C ARG A 93 1.06 11.66 -8.78
N MET A 94 1.81 10.68 -9.21
CA MET A 94 2.51 9.84 -8.26
C MET A 94 3.53 10.63 -7.47
N ARG A 95 4.26 11.50 -8.12
CA ARG A 95 5.25 12.31 -7.42
C ARG A 95 4.58 13.26 -6.42
N TYR A 96 3.44 13.80 -6.80
CA TYR A 96 2.71 14.69 -5.92
C TYR A 96 2.25 13.94 -4.66
N LEU A 97 1.71 12.75 -4.82
CA LEU A 97 1.24 11.97 -3.69
C LEU A 97 2.39 11.56 -2.78
N ALA A 98 3.51 11.17 -3.37
CA ALA A 98 4.67 10.81 -2.57
C ALA A 98 5.18 12.00 -1.77
N ALA A 99 5.18 13.18 -2.35
CA ALA A 99 5.61 14.38 -1.64
C ALA A 99 4.67 14.70 -0.49
N ARG A 100 3.37 14.51 -0.68
CA ARG A 100 2.42 14.74 0.39
C ARG A 100 2.63 13.78 1.55
N VAL A 101 2.86 12.54 1.25
CA VAL A 101 3.11 11.53 2.27
C VAL A 101 4.37 11.87 3.04
N ALA A 102 5.42 12.24 2.33
CA ALA A 102 6.67 12.59 2.96
C ALA A 102 6.51 13.78 3.90
N ARG A 103 5.75 14.78 3.48
CA ARG A 103 5.53 15.94 4.32
C ARG A 103 4.76 15.61 5.59
N ARG A 104 3.81 14.70 5.49
CA ARG A 104 3.05 14.30 6.67
C ARG A 104 3.89 13.50 7.65
N ALA A 105 4.87 12.79 7.15
CA ALA A 105 5.72 11.98 8.00
C ALA A 105 6.68 12.83 8.81
N GLU A 106 6.93 14.04 8.39
CA GLU A 106 7.76 14.93 9.15
C GLU A 106 6.97 15.59 10.26
#